data_b2042c76d9273f970b213cda835b4a91
#
_entry.id   b2042c76d9273f970b213cda835b4a91
#
_cell.length_a   1.000
_cell.length_b   1.000
_cell.length_c   1.000
_cell.angle_alpha   90.00
_cell.angle_beta   90.00
_cell.angle_gamma   90.00
#
_symmetry.space_group_name_H-M   'P 1'
#
loop_
_entity.id
_entity.type
_entity.pdbx_description
1 polymer ?
#
loop_
_entity_poly.entity_id
_entity_poly.type
_entity_poly.pdbx_seq_one_letter_code
_entity_poly.pdbx_strand_id
1 'polypeptide(L)'
;MHKDSDAALVNDCKRGDRRAMSQLVSQYQRPVFNAAYRILGNMDDAADTTQIVFLKVFEHIADYDSKFKFFSWVYRIAINESLNQVKKRRNQEPLADSQASPWRGPAEEFDAARLSSRVQGALMLLSDDYRTVVVLKHISGCSYHQISEILQVPEKTVKSRLYSARQLMKKTLLNDGNQDKGGGPP
;
A
#
# COMPACT_ATOMS: atom_id res chain seq x y z
N MET A 1 -0.03 4.04 -17.34
CA MET A 1 0.48 3.80 -18.68
C MET A 1 0.82 2.31 -18.78
N HIS A 2 0.10 1.48 -19.51
CA HIS A 2 0.35 0.09 -19.94
C HIS A 2 -0.97 -0.68 -20.12
N LYS A 3 -1.98 -0.04 -20.77
CA LYS A 3 -3.29 -0.70 -20.93
C LYS A 3 -3.24 -1.88 -21.91
N ASP A 4 -2.41 -1.78 -22.96
CA ASP A 4 -2.35 -2.80 -24.03
C ASP A 4 -1.35 -3.93 -23.70
N SER A 5 -0.31 -3.63 -22.93
CA SER A 5 0.69 -4.61 -22.48
C SER A 5 0.12 -5.62 -21.48
N ASP A 6 -0.70 -5.17 -20.51
CA ASP A 6 -1.25 -6.06 -19.48
C ASP A 6 -2.27 -7.04 -20.06
N ALA A 7 -3.11 -6.62 -21.02
CA ALA A 7 -4.15 -7.48 -21.59
C ALA A 7 -3.55 -8.69 -22.32
N ALA A 8 -2.47 -8.50 -23.07
CA ALA A 8 -1.76 -9.58 -23.75
C ALA A 8 -1.14 -10.55 -22.73
N LEU A 9 -0.40 -10.01 -21.73
CA LEU A 9 0.23 -10.83 -20.69
C LEU A 9 -0.80 -11.63 -19.88
N VAL A 10 -1.93 -11.01 -19.54
CA VAL A 10 -3.01 -11.70 -18.81
C VAL A 10 -3.60 -12.84 -19.63
N ASN A 11 -3.82 -12.64 -20.93
CA ASN A 11 -4.31 -13.69 -21.82
C ASN A 11 -3.32 -14.85 -21.92
N ASP A 12 -2.01 -14.57 -21.97
CA ASP A 12 -0.97 -15.58 -21.96
C ASP A 12 -0.92 -16.33 -20.62
N CYS A 13 -1.05 -15.61 -19.50
CA CYS A 13 -1.16 -16.24 -18.18
C CYS A 13 -2.38 -17.16 -18.06
N LYS A 14 -3.55 -16.76 -18.62
CA LYS A 14 -4.75 -17.61 -18.66
C LYS A 14 -4.52 -18.92 -19.44
N ARG A 15 -3.58 -18.92 -20.38
CA ARG A 15 -3.15 -20.12 -21.14
C ARG A 15 -2.05 -20.92 -20.44
N GLY A 16 -1.62 -20.49 -19.25
CA GLY A 16 -0.60 -21.16 -18.45
C GLY A 16 0.85 -20.78 -18.83
N ASP A 17 1.07 -19.69 -19.57
CA ASP A 17 2.43 -19.26 -19.94
C ASP A 17 3.18 -18.73 -18.70
N ARG A 18 4.20 -19.50 -18.28
CA ARG A 18 5.06 -19.17 -17.14
C ARG A 18 5.90 -17.90 -17.36
N ARG A 19 6.26 -17.59 -18.61
CA ARG A 19 7.02 -16.35 -18.92
C ARG A 19 6.15 -15.13 -18.71
N ALA A 20 4.90 -15.18 -19.19
CA ALA A 20 3.94 -14.12 -18.96
C ALA A 20 3.66 -13.91 -17.46
N MET A 21 3.53 -15.00 -16.67
CA MET A 21 3.42 -14.93 -15.20
C MET A 21 4.62 -14.23 -14.57
N SER A 22 5.85 -14.60 -14.95
CA SER A 22 7.07 -13.96 -14.45
C SER A 22 7.14 -12.47 -14.80
N GLN A 23 6.68 -12.08 -16.00
CA GLN A 23 6.63 -10.68 -16.41
C GLN A 23 5.62 -9.88 -15.58
N LEU A 24 4.42 -10.41 -15.32
CA LEU A 24 3.44 -9.77 -14.44
C LEU A 24 3.99 -9.60 -13.01
N VAL A 25 4.65 -10.63 -12.46
CA VAL A 25 5.31 -10.51 -11.14
C VAL A 25 6.34 -9.39 -11.17
N SER A 26 7.26 -9.39 -12.15
CA SER A 26 8.31 -8.39 -12.27
C SER A 26 7.75 -6.95 -12.36
N GLN A 27 6.62 -6.78 -13.05
CA GLN A 27 5.97 -5.47 -13.23
C GLN A 27 5.27 -4.98 -11.96
N TYR A 28 4.61 -5.89 -11.22
CA TYR A 28 3.72 -5.54 -10.12
C TYR A 28 4.28 -5.80 -8.72
N GLN A 29 5.33 -6.62 -8.57
CA GLN A 29 5.86 -7.01 -7.26
C GLN A 29 6.25 -5.80 -6.41
N ARG A 30 7.08 -4.91 -6.94
CA ARG A 30 7.55 -3.72 -6.20
C ARG A 30 6.42 -2.74 -5.87
N PRO A 31 5.53 -2.37 -6.79
CA PRO A 31 4.35 -1.57 -6.48
C PRO A 31 3.44 -2.18 -5.42
N VAL A 32 3.15 -3.48 -5.50
CA VAL A 32 2.32 -4.20 -4.51
C VAL A 32 2.99 -4.24 -3.15
N PHE A 33 4.28 -4.60 -3.09
CA PHE A 33 5.07 -4.58 -1.86
C PHE A 33 5.05 -3.20 -1.19
N ASN A 34 5.27 -2.13 -1.96
CA ASN A 34 5.27 -0.77 -1.42
C ASN A 34 3.90 -0.40 -0.82
N ALA A 35 2.81 -0.76 -1.50
CA ALA A 35 1.47 -0.51 -0.98
C ALA A 35 1.21 -1.32 0.31
N ALA A 36 1.55 -2.61 0.32
CA ALA A 36 1.42 -3.48 1.49
C ALA A 36 2.26 -2.96 2.67
N TYR A 37 3.52 -2.60 2.44
CA TYR A 37 4.39 -2.04 3.48
C TYR A 37 3.82 -0.77 4.11
N ARG A 38 3.28 0.14 3.30
CA ARG A 38 2.69 1.40 3.80
C ARG A 38 1.41 1.16 4.61
N ILE A 39 0.71 0.06 4.36
CA ILE A 39 -0.48 -0.34 5.13
C ILE A 39 -0.08 -1.08 6.41
N LEU A 40 0.87 -2.02 6.32
CA LEU A 40 1.23 -2.94 7.40
C LEU A 40 2.26 -2.35 8.37
N GLY A 41 3.15 -1.47 7.90
CA GLY A 41 4.24 -0.90 8.69
C GLY A 41 5.39 -1.87 8.98
N ASN A 42 5.37 -3.09 8.46
CA ASN A 42 6.36 -4.14 8.67
C ASN A 42 6.80 -4.72 7.33
N MET A 43 8.12 -4.88 7.13
CA MET A 43 8.68 -5.33 5.85
C MET A 43 8.46 -6.83 5.61
N ASP A 44 8.57 -7.64 6.64
CA ASP A 44 8.41 -9.09 6.53
C ASP A 44 6.96 -9.44 6.19
N ASP A 45 6.00 -8.83 6.89
CA ASP A 45 4.57 -9.01 6.56
C ASP A 45 4.23 -8.47 5.17
N ALA A 46 4.87 -7.39 4.73
CA ALA A 46 4.65 -6.87 3.38
C ALA A 46 5.19 -7.82 2.32
N ALA A 47 6.33 -8.48 2.58
CA ALA A 47 6.90 -9.49 1.70
C ALA A 47 5.97 -10.71 1.62
N ASP A 48 5.54 -11.24 2.76
CA ASP A 48 4.63 -12.39 2.83
C ASP A 48 3.29 -12.08 2.17
N THR A 49 2.71 -10.91 2.47
CA THR A 49 1.47 -10.45 1.84
C THR A 49 1.64 -10.35 0.32
N THR A 50 2.78 -9.86 -0.16
CA THR A 50 3.05 -9.75 -1.60
C THR A 50 3.07 -11.13 -2.26
N GLN A 51 3.69 -12.14 -1.64
CA GLN A 51 3.67 -13.52 -2.14
C GLN A 51 2.25 -14.07 -2.21
N ILE A 52 1.48 -13.90 -1.12
CA ILE A 52 0.07 -14.32 -1.08
C ILE A 52 -0.76 -13.67 -2.19
N VAL A 53 -0.53 -12.38 -2.44
CA VAL A 53 -1.21 -11.64 -3.53
C VAL A 53 -0.97 -12.30 -4.88
N PHE A 54 0.28 -12.64 -5.22
CA PHE A 54 0.56 -13.26 -6.52
C PHE A 54 0.06 -14.70 -6.62
N LEU A 55 0.08 -15.45 -5.52
CA LEU A 55 -0.58 -16.75 -5.49
C LEU A 55 -2.07 -16.60 -5.83
N LYS A 56 -2.79 -15.70 -5.17
CA LYS A 56 -4.21 -15.43 -5.44
C LYS A 56 -4.45 -14.86 -6.84
N VAL A 57 -3.56 -14.01 -7.35
CA VAL A 57 -3.65 -13.51 -8.72
C VAL A 57 -3.63 -14.67 -9.71
N PHE A 58 -2.72 -15.63 -9.57
CA PHE A 58 -2.63 -16.76 -10.49
C PHE A 58 -3.72 -17.82 -10.28
N GLU A 59 -4.16 -18.04 -9.06
CA GLU A 59 -5.31 -18.90 -8.77
C GLU A 59 -6.59 -18.40 -9.43
N HIS A 60 -6.80 -17.07 -9.45
CA HIS A 60 -8.04 -16.45 -9.92
C HIS A 60 -7.89 -15.69 -11.25
N ILE A 61 -6.76 -15.82 -11.96
CA ILE A 61 -6.53 -15.08 -13.20
C ILE A 61 -7.54 -15.45 -14.31
N ALA A 62 -8.06 -16.69 -14.27
CA ALA A 62 -9.10 -17.13 -15.19
C ALA A 62 -10.40 -16.33 -15.03
N ASP A 63 -10.72 -15.94 -13.79
CA ASP A 63 -11.95 -15.21 -13.43
C ASP A 63 -11.81 -13.69 -13.64
N TYR A 64 -10.61 -13.20 -13.97
CA TYR A 64 -10.41 -11.78 -14.22
C TYR A 64 -11.23 -11.29 -15.42
N ASP A 65 -12.08 -10.28 -15.17
CA ASP A 65 -12.86 -9.61 -16.21
C ASP A 65 -12.07 -8.44 -16.83
N SER A 66 -11.77 -8.53 -18.12
CA SER A 66 -11.00 -7.53 -18.88
C SER A 66 -11.71 -6.17 -19.04
N LYS A 67 -12.99 -6.05 -18.63
CA LYS A 67 -13.68 -4.76 -18.53
C LYS A 67 -13.02 -3.82 -17.51
N PHE A 68 -12.39 -4.38 -16.48
CA PHE A 68 -11.66 -3.64 -15.47
C PHE A 68 -10.17 -3.58 -15.82
N LYS A 69 -9.44 -2.60 -15.29
CA LYS A 69 -7.99 -2.58 -15.43
C LYS A 69 -7.35 -3.66 -14.55
N PHE A 70 -6.41 -4.42 -15.12
CA PHE A 70 -5.68 -5.44 -14.38
C PHE A 70 -5.02 -4.87 -13.12
N PHE A 71 -4.43 -3.68 -13.23
CA PHE A 71 -3.90 -2.92 -12.09
C PHE A 71 -4.93 -2.80 -10.94
N SER A 72 -6.17 -2.35 -11.22
CA SER A 72 -7.20 -2.18 -10.18
C SER A 72 -7.56 -3.52 -9.52
N TRP A 73 -7.59 -4.60 -10.31
CA TRP A 73 -7.89 -5.93 -9.80
C TRP A 73 -6.79 -6.48 -8.89
N VAL A 74 -5.51 -6.38 -9.30
CA VAL A 74 -4.36 -6.78 -8.46
C VAL A 74 -4.31 -5.97 -7.17
N TYR A 75 -4.51 -4.65 -7.25
CA TYR A 75 -4.51 -3.80 -6.08
C TYR A 75 -5.67 -4.08 -5.13
N ARG A 76 -6.83 -4.48 -5.64
CA ARG A 76 -7.95 -4.94 -4.78
C ARG A 76 -7.53 -6.15 -3.94
N ILE A 77 -6.87 -7.14 -4.56
CA ILE A 77 -6.35 -8.31 -3.84
C ILE A 77 -5.32 -7.85 -2.80
N ALA A 78 -4.35 -7.01 -3.19
CA ALA A 78 -3.29 -6.55 -2.31
C ALA A 78 -3.80 -5.77 -1.09
N ILE A 79 -4.76 -4.87 -1.28
CA ILE A 79 -5.38 -4.10 -0.20
C ILE A 79 -6.16 -5.01 0.74
N ASN A 80 -6.96 -5.93 0.20
CA ASN A 80 -7.74 -6.86 1.01
C ASN A 80 -6.84 -7.76 1.86
N GLU A 81 -5.76 -8.31 1.29
CA GLU A 81 -4.82 -9.14 2.05
C GLU A 81 -4.09 -8.33 3.12
N SER A 82 -3.66 -7.11 2.80
CA SER A 82 -3.03 -6.22 3.80
C SER A 82 -3.99 -5.90 4.96
N LEU A 83 -5.26 -5.59 4.67
CA LEU A 83 -6.26 -5.30 5.70
C LEU A 83 -6.63 -6.55 6.52
N ASN A 84 -6.66 -7.73 5.90
CA ASN A 84 -6.86 -9.00 6.60
C ASN A 84 -5.71 -9.27 7.58
N GLN A 85 -4.46 -9.01 7.17
CA GLN A 85 -3.30 -9.15 8.03
C GLN A 85 -3.33 -8.15 9.22
N VAL A 86 -3.73 -6.89 8.99
CA VAL A 86 -3.94 -5.91 10.08
C VAL A 86 -4.97 -6.42 11.09
N LYS A 87 -6.11 -6.93 10.61
CA LYS A 87 -7.17 -7.47 11.47
C LYS A 87 -6.69 -8.69 12.26
N LYS A 88 -5.94 -9.59 11.61
CA LYS A 88 -5.39 -10.79 12.24
C LYS A 88 -4.44 -10.41 13.40
N ARG A 89 -3.55 -9.45 13.18
CA ARG A 89 -2.65 -8.94 14.24
C ARG A 89 -3.41 -8.36 15.42
N ARG A 90 -4.40 -7.49 15.19
CA ARG A 90 -5.22 -6.93 16.26
C ARG A 90 -5.94 -7.98 17.11
N ASN A 91 -6.29 -9.11 16.49
CA ASN A 91 -6.95 -10.20 17.21
C ASN A 91 -5.96 -11.10 17.99
N GLN A 92 -4.69 -11.12 17.58
CA GLN A 92 -3.66 -11.95 18.21
C GLN A 92 -2.85 -11.22 19.28
N GLU A 93 -2.75 -9.89 19.22
CA GLU A 93 -2.04 -9.03 20.17
C GLU A 93 -2.99 -8.01 20.81
N PRO A 94 -3.66 -8.33 21.92
CA PRO A 94 -4.24 -7.30 22.76
C PRO A 94 -3.07 -6.56 23.46
N LEU A 95 -2.70 -5.37 22.97
CA LEU A 95 -1.74 -4.45 23.60
C LEU A 95 -0.23 -4.82 23.52
N ALA A 96 0.34 -4.90 22.34
CA ALA A 96 1.76 -4.68 22.17
C ALA A 96 1.99 -3.51 21.21
N ASP A 97 2.66 -2.47 21.69
CA ASP A 97 3.12 -1.34 20.87
C ASP A 97 3.98 -1.87 19.71
N SER A 98 3.46 -1.79 18.49
CA SER A 98 4.23 -2.15 17.31
C SER A 98 5.27 -1.05 17.07
N GLN A 99 6.45 -1.21 17.62
CA GLN A 99 7.58 -0.37 17.29
C GLN A 99 7.99 -0.64 15.85
N ALA A 100 7.75 0.32 14.97
CA ALA A 100 8.30 0.32 13.62
C ALA A 100 9.83 0.29 13.73
N SER A 101 10.46 -0.80 13.24
CA SER A 101 11.93 -0.91 13.22
C SER A 101 12.50 0.15 12.26
N PRO A 102 13.40 1.04 12.71
CA PRO A 102 13.95 2.07 11.85
C PRO A 102 15.00 1.46 10.90
N TRP A 103 14.77 1.56 9.61
CA TRP A 103 15.76 1.25 8.60
C TRP A 103 16.95 2.25 8.68
N ARG A 104 18.21 1.75 8.77
CA ARG A 104 19.42 2.55 8.82
C ARG A 104 20.18 2.42 7.48
N GLY A 105 20.22 3.51 6.70
CA GLY A 105 21.01 3.64 5.47
C GLY A 105 22.10 4.73 5.56
N PRO A 106 22.99 4.90 4.54
CA PRO A 106 24.10 5.88 4.53
C PRO A 106 23.64 7.34 4.57
N ALA A 107 24.54 8.27 4.91
CA ALA A 107 24.24 9.63 5.38
C ALA A 107 23.43 10.54 4.42
N GLU A 108 23.53 10.43 3.11
CA GLU A 108 22.68 11.20 2.16
C GLU A 108 21.27 10.58 2.00
N GLU A 109 21.13 9.27 2.26
CA GLU A 109 19.84 8.59 2.40
C GLU A 109 19.17 8.89 3.74
N PHE A 110 19.90 9.49 4.71
CA PHE A 110 19.43 9.68 6.08
C PHE A 110 18.25 10.64 6.16
N ASP A 111 18.26 11.75 5.44
CA ASP A 111 17.15 12.71 5.45
C ASP A 111 15.92 12.17 4.69
N ALA A 112 16.15 11.50 3.57
CA ALA A 112 15.08 10.83 2.82
C ALA A 112 14.50 9.64 3.61
N ALA A 113 15.35 8.86 4.28
CA ALA A 113 14.95 7.77 5.15
C ALA A 113 14.20 8.27 6.40
N ARG A 114 14.68 9.35 7.03
CA ARG A 114 14.01 10.02 8.17
C ARG A 114 12.64 10.56 7.77
N LEU A 115 12.54 11.23 6.62
CA LEU A 115 11.27 11.70 6.08
C LEU A 115 10.32 10.53 5.78
N SER A 116 10.84 9.46 5.17
CA SER A 116 10.09 8.24 4.89
C SER A 116 9.58 7.58 6.17
N SER A 117 10.40 7.53 7.23
CA SER A 117 10.03 7.00 8.56
C SER A 117 8.95 7.84 9.23
N ARG A 118 9.07 9.17 9.20
CA ARG A 118 8.04 10.10 9.74
C ARG A 118 6.71 9.95 9.02
N VAL A 119 6.75 9.85 7.68
CA VAL A 119 5.54 9.61 6.88
C VAL A 119 4.93 8.25 7.23
N GLN A 120 5.76 7.21 7.41
CA GLN A 120 5.27 5.89 7.82
C GLN A 120 4.63 5.94 9.20
N GLY A 121 5.25 6.60 10.19
CA GLY A 121 4.67 6.81 11.52
C GLY A 121 3.30 7.52 11.44
N ALA A 122 3.23 8.61 10.69
CA ALA A 122 1.97 9.33 10.49
C ALA A 122 0.88 8.47 9.82
N LEU A 123 1.25 7.61 8.88
CA LEU A 123 0.33 6.65 8.26
C LEU A 123 -0.21 5.64 9.27
N MET A 124 0.63 5.14 10.18
CA MET A 124 0.21 4.16 11.20
C MET A 124 -0.79 4.73 12.20
N LEU A 125 -0.81 6.05 12.43
CA LEU A 125 -1.78 6.73 13.28
C LEU A 125 -3.16 6.93 12.63
N LEU A 126 -3.28 6.70 11.31
CA LEU A 126 -4.56 6.76 10.62
C LEU A 126 -5.35 5.47 10.82
N SER A 127 -6.68 5.59 10.79
CA SER A 127 -7.54 4.40 10.62
C SER A 127 -7.23 3.70 9.32
N ASP A 128 -7.53 2.41 9.23
CA ASP A 128 -7.27 1.59 8.03
C ASP A 128 -7.89 2.20 6.78
N ASP A 129 -9.11 2.71 6.86
CA ASP A 129 -9.82 3.38 5.77
C ASP A 129 -9.09 4.64 5.27
N TYR A 130 -8.61 5.47 6.20
CA TYR A 130 -7.87 6.69 5.85
C TYR A 130 -6.48 6.38 5.33
N ARG A 131 -5.78 5.44 5.94
CA ARG A 131 -4.45 4.97 5.50
C ARG A 131 -4.52 4.44 4.09
N THR A 132 -5.48 3.57 3.80
CA THR A 132 -5.63 2.92 2.49
C THR A 132 -5.87 3.93 1.37
N VAL A 133 -6.76 4.91 1.54
CA VAL A 133 -7.00 5.93 0.49
C VAL A 133 -5.78 6.83 0.28
N VAL A 134 -5.00 7.13 1.34
CA VAL A 134 -3.75 7.90 1.22
C VAL A 134 -2.70 7.10 0.44
N VAL A 135 -2.51 5.83 0.78
CA VAL A 135 -1.56 4.94 0.09
C VAL A 135 -1.91 4.82 -1.38
N LEU A 136 -3.16 4.51 -1.72
CA LEU A 136 -3.60 4.39 -3.11
C LEU A 136 -3.44 5.70 -3.88
N LYS A 137 -3.76 6.85 -3.27
CA LYS A 137 -3.67 8.16 -3.95
C LYS A 137 -2.26 8.64 -4.14
N HIS A 138 -1.43 8.61 -3.08
CA HIS A 138 -0.15 9.30 -3.04
C HIS A 138 1.06 8.39 -3.26
N ILE A 139 0.96 7.11 -2.94
CA ILE A 139 2.03 6.14 -3.14
C ILE A 139 1.83 5.38 -4.46
N SER A 140 0.61 4.90 -4.71
CA SER A 140 0.28 4.11 -5.91
C SER A 140 -0.18 4.96 -7.10
N GLY A 141 -0.38 6.27 -6.93
CA GLY A 141 -0.73 7.20 -8.02
C GLY A 141 -2.15 7.02 -8.59
N CYS A 142 -3.04 6.34 -7.88
CA CYS A 142 -4.38 6.04 -8.36
C CYS A 142 -5.26 7.30 -8.55
N SER A 143 -6.10 7.29 -9.57
CA SER A 143 -7.20 8.26 -9.70
C SER A 143 -8.29 7.98 -8.67
N TYR A 144 -9.18 8.96 -8.42
CA TYR A 144 -10.33 8.75 -7.52
C TYR A 144 -11.23 7.60 -8.01
N HIS A 145 -11.42 7.51 -9.32
CA HIS A 145 -12.17 6.43 -9.95
C HIS A 145 -11.54 5.06 -9.69
N GLN A 146 -10.22 4.91 -9.91
CA GLN A 146 -9.51 3.68 -9.61
C GLN A 146 -9.58 3.29 -8.13
N ILE A 147 -9.45 4.26 -7.21
CA ILE A 147 -9.60 4.01 -5.77
C ILE A 147 -11.02 3.54 -5.44
N SER A 148 -12.04 4.16 -6.05
CA SER A 148 -13.44 3.76 -5.93
C SER A 148 -13.66 2.31 -6.38
N GLU A 149 -13.09 1.91 -7.52
CA GLU A 149 -13.11 0.53 -8.03
C GLU A 149 -12.38 -0.46 -7.11
N ILE A 150 -11.17 -0.09 -6.63
CA ILE A 150 -10.35 -0.95 -5.76
C ILE A 150 -11.05 -1.20 -4.44
N LEU A 151 -11.58 -0.14 -3.81
CA LEU A 151 -12.20 -0.21 -2.48
C LEU A 151 -13.69 -0.51 -2.50
N GLN A 152 -14.33 -0.53 -3.69
CA GLN A 152 -15.77 -0.71 -3.86
C GLN A 152 -16.60 0.29 -3.05
N VAL A 153 -16.20 1.55 -3.04
CA VAL A 153 -16.91 2.67 -2.39
C VAL A 153 -17.11 3.81 -3.38
N PRO A 154 -18.16 4.64 -3.23
CA PRO A 154 -18.37 5.79 -4.10
C PRO A 154 -17.17 6.76 -4.11
N GLU A 155 -16.89 7.41 -5.25
CA GLU A 155 -15.81 8.43 -5.34
C GLU A 155 -15.99 9.57 -4.33
N LYS A 156 -17.23 9.92 -3.99
CA LYS A 156 -17.54 10.91 -2.94
C LYS A 156 -16.93 10.47 -1.60
N THR A 157 -17.05 9.19 -1.26
CA THR A 157 -16.45 8.61 -0.05
C THR A 157 -14.93 8.66 -0.11
N VAL A 158 -14.33 8.33 -1.26
CA VAL A 158 -12.88 8.44 -1.45
C VAL A 158 -12.40 9.88 -1.22
N LYS A 159 -13.08 10.87 -1.81
CA LYS A 159 -12.74 12.30 -1.66
C LYS A 159 -12.83 12.75 -0.20
N SER A 160 -13.91 12.38 0.51
CA SER A 160 -14.10 12.76 1.91
C SER A 160 -13.07 12.09 2.83
N ARG A 161 -12.80 10.78 2.64
CA ARG A 161 -11.77 10.07 3.40
C ARG A 161 -10.38 10.69 3.19
N LEU A 162 -10.01 11.03 1.95
CA LEU A 162 -8.75 11.68 1.64
C LEU A 162 -8.62 13.07 2.27
N TYR A 163 -9.70 13.85 2.27
CA TYR A 163 -9.71 15.16 2.92
C TYR A 163 -9.43 15.01 4.41
N SER A 164 -10.19 14.18 5.11
CA SER A 164 -10.00 13.93 6.55
C SER A 164 -8.61 13.36 6.88
N ALA A 165 -8.14 12.39 6.09
CA ALA A 165 -6.83 11.78 6.28
C ALA A 165 -5.70 12.81 6.13
N ARG A 166 -5.78 13.72 5.15
CA ARG A 166 -4.79 14.80 4.95
C ARG A 166 -4.75 15.77 6.12
N GLN A 167 -5.90 16.13 6.70
CA GLN A 167 -5.95 17.00 7.86
C GLN A 167 -5.28 16.35 9.08
N LEU A 168 -5.55 15.06 9.31
CA LEU A 168 -4.92 14.30 10.38
C LEU A 168 -3.40 14.19 10.19
N MET A 169 -2.94 13.80 8.99
CA MET A 169 -1.51 13.72 8.67
C MET A 169 -0.80 15.07 8.83
N LYS A 170 -1.42 16.16 8.36
CA LYS A 170 -0.85 17.50 8.53
C LYS A 170 -0.64 17.82 10.00
N LYS A 171 -1.64 17.55 10.85
CA LYS A 171 -1.55 17.78 12.30
C LYS A 171 -0.41 16.98 12.93
N THR A 172 -0.31 15.68 12.61
CA THR A 172 0.74 14.80 13.12
C THR A 172 2.14 15.27 12.71
N LEU A 173 2.35 15.51 11.41
CA LEU A 173 3.65 15.87 10.88
C LEU A 173 4.15 17.27 11.34
N LEU A 174 3.23 18.20 11.62
CA LEU A 174 3.58 19.52 12.17
C LEU A 174 3.94 19.43 13.66
N ASN A 175 3.24 18.61 14.44
CA ASN A 175 3.55 18.41 15.87
C ASN A 175 4.90 17.76 16.06
N ASP A 176 5.25 16.73 15.27
CA ASP A 176 6.57 16.09 15.32
C ASP A 176 7.70 17.07 14.94
N GLY A 177 7.45 18.00 14.00
CA GLY A 177 8.45 19.00 13.60
C GLY A 177 8.72 20.07 14.66
N ASN A 178 7.85 20.24 15.64
CA ASN A 178 8.00 21.22 16.73
C ASN A 178 8.77 20.64 17.92
N GLN A 179 8.78 19.30 18.11
CA GLN A 179 9.54 18.67 19.17
C GLN A 179 11.05 18.62 18.86
N ASP A 180 11.42 18.56 17.58
CA ASP A 180 12.84 18.54 17.15
C ASP A 180 13.56 19.92 17.30
N LYS A 181 12.82 21.00 17.48
CA LYS A 181 13.38 22.37 17.62
C LYS A 181 13.57 22.83 19.07
N GLY A 182 13.12 22.04 20.04
CA GLY A 182 13.09 22.42 21.46
C GLY A 182 14.24 21.86 22.33
N GLY A 183 15.20 21.12 21.78
CA GLY A 183 16.26 20.43 22.51
C GLY A 183 17.65 21.04 22.28
N GLY A 184 17.83 22.34 22.56
CA GLY A 184 19.16 22.92 22.76
C GLY A 184 19.48 22.90 24.28
N PRO A 185 20.64 22.43 24.71
CA PRO A 185 21.01 22.45 26.13
C PRO A 185 21.26 23.89 26.62
N PRO A 186 21.05 24.11 27.93
CA PRO A 186 21.37 25.40 28.58
C PRO A 186 22.85 25.69 28.60
#